data_2082ccd619994bb341e3f14d4ab7d5fb
#
_entry.id   2082ccd619994bb341e3f14d4ab7d5fb
#
_cell.length_a   1.000
_cell.length_b   1.000
_cell.length_c   1.000
_cell.angle_alpha   90.00
_cell.angle_beta   90.00
_cell.angle_gamma   90.00
#
_symmetry.space_group_name_H-M   'P 1'
#
loop_
_entity.id
_entity.type
_entity.pdbx_description
1 polymer ?
#
loop_
_entity_poly.entity_id
_entity_poly.type
_entity_poly.pdbx_seq_one_letter_code
_entity_poly.pdbx_strand_id
1 'polypeptide(L)'
;MMVWEEPLKAVENMAPYTLSTHFKDHIIIEEPNDKYGYVVCGVPVGEGNIDLEKSFEIIMDKSALTKINLEMCYPYCAQFKRTPGTGGVEKVGEGAFKVEKQLYDYNVMKPLEYYYPQEVSEELLEELLEKQMEGVKKSFAYLKNLRDKYYSK
;
A
#
# COMPACT_ATOMS: atom_id res chain seq x y z
N MET A 1 -4.32 3.40 -5.31
CA MET A 1 -4.44 4.44 -4.27
C MET A 1 -3.84 5.79 -4.69
N MET A 2 -2.58 5.91 -5.04
CA MET A 2 -1.93 7.22 -5.37
C MET A 2 -2.63 8.07 -6.43
N VAL A 3 -3.49 7.49 -7.23
CA VAL A 3 -4.33 8.16 -8.23
C VAL A 3 -5.82 8.14 -7.85
N TRP A 4 -6.14 7.83 -6.62
CA TRP A 4 -7.50 7.71 -6.07
C TRP A 4 -8.36 6.65 -6.77
N GLU A 5 -7.77 5.70 -7.47
CA GLU A 5 -8.48 4.55 -8.00
C GLU A 5 -8.78 3.54 -6.88
N GLU A 6 -9.97 2.97 -6.90
CA GLU A 6 -10.36 1.95 -5.94
C GLU A 6 -9.53 0.68 -6.15
N PRO A 7 -8.79 0.19 -5.12
CA PRO A 7 -7.82 -0.88 -5.30
C PRO A 7 -8.40 -2.20 -5.78
N LEU A 8 -9.53 -2.64 -5.23
CA LEU A 8 -10.13 -3.92 -5.62
C LEU A 8 -10.62 -3.91 -7.07
N LYS A 9 -11.19 -2.77 -7.50
CA LYS A 9 -11.63 -2.61 -8.89
C LYS A 9 -10.45 -2.67 -9.86
N ALA A 10 -9.34 -2.02 -9.50
CA ALA A 10 -8.11 -2.07 -10.27
C ALA A 10 -7.56 -3.50 -10.34
N VAL A 11 -7.46 -4.19 -9.21
CA VAL A 11 -6.99 -5.58 -9.14
C VAL A 11 -7.90 -6.50 -9.96
N GLU A 12 -9.21 -6.36 -9.85
CA GLU A 12 -10.17 -7.18 -10.60
C GLU A 12 -10.00 -7.04 -12.12
N ASN A 13 -9.83 -5.80 -12.59
CA ASN A 13 -9.66 -5.52 -14.01
C ASN A 13 -8.30 -6.04 -14.54
N MET A 14 -7.26 -6.01 -13.71
CA MET A 14 -5.89 -6.37 -14.11
C MET A 14 -5.57 -7.85 -13.91
N ALA A 15 -6.22 -8.54 -12.99
CA ALA A 15 -5.88 -9.91 -12.61
C ALA A 15 -5.77 -10.88 -13.80
N PRO A 16 -6.66 -10.90 -14.81
CA PRO A 16 -6.55 -11.81 -15.96
C PRO A 16 -5.27 -11.63 -16.78
N TYR A 17 -4.64 -10.47 -16.69
CA TYR A 17 -3.44 -10.10 -17.45
C TYR A 17 -2.17 -10.07 -16.59
N THR A 18 -2.30 -10.42 -15.30
CA THR A 18 -1.21 -10.30 -14.34
C THR A 18 -0.24 -11.46 -14.47
N LEU A 19 1.02 -11.15 -14.79
CA LEU A 19 2.12 -12.11 -14.92
C LEU A 19 3.10 -12.06 -13.75
N SER A 20 3.15 -10.95 -13.02
CA SER A 20 3.97 -10.74 -11.84
C SER A 20 3.31 -9.72 -10.93
N THR A 21 3.66 -9.74 -9.66
CA THR A 21 3.14 -8.80 -8.66
C THR A 21 4.27 -8.21 -7.83
N HIS A 22 4.08 -6.98 -7.40
CA HIS A 22 4.72 -6.38 -6.24
C HIS A 22 3.62 -6.16 -5.18
N PHE A 23 3.44 -7.15 -4.32
CA PHE A 23 2.38 -7.11 -3.32
C PHE A 23 2.82 -6.22 -2.16
N LYS A 24 2.12 -5.12 -1.96
CA LYS A 24 2.45 -4.10 -0.97
C LYS A 24 1.17 -3.48 -0.41
N ASP A 25 1.29 -2.84 0.74
CA ASP A 25 0.18 -2.19 1.41
C ASP A 25 0.47 -0.72 1.70
N HIS A 26 -0.59 0.07 1.76
CA HIS A 26 -0.51 1.51 1.95
C HIS A 26 -1.66 2.01 2.79
N ILE A 27 -1.40 3.10 3.50
CA ILE A 27 -2.43 3.91 4.15
C ILE A 27 -2.51 5.29 3.50
N ILE A 28 -3.65 5.91 3.65
CA ILE A 28 -3.85 7.33 3.36
C ILE A 28 -3.94 8.06 4.68
N ILE A 29 -3.18 9.14 4.81
CA ILE A 29 -3.10 9.95 6.02
C ILE A 29 -3.49 11.38 5.64
N GLU A 30 -4.25 12.05 6.51
CA GLU A 30 -4.50 13.48 6.37
C GLU A 30 -3.22 14.27 6.60
N GLU A 31 -2.91 15.19 5.68
CA GLU A 31 -1.80 16.14 5.79
C GLU A 31 -2.29 17.52 5.38
N PRO A 32 -2.73 18.33 6.35
CA PRO A 32 -3.35 19.64 6.07
C PRO A 32 -2.44 20.61 5.29
N ASN A 33 -1.13 20.42 5.37
CA ASN A 33 -0.15 21.26 4.68
C ASN A 33 0.15 20.77 3.24
N ASP A 34 -0.33 19.59 2.87
CA ASP A 34 -0.21 19.10 1.49
C ASP A 34 -1.22 19.77 0.57
N LYS A 35 -0.85 19.92 -0.69
CA LYS A 35 -1.70 20.54 -1.72
C LYS A 35 -3.09 19.93 -1.82
N TYR A 36 -3.21 18.63 -1.57
CA TYR A 36 -4.45 17.89 -1.68
C TYR A 36 -5.00 17.43 -0.32
N GLY A 37 -4.35 17.82 0.78
CA GLY A 37 -4.74 17.50 2.14
C GLY A 37 -4.47 16.06 2.57
N TYR A 38 -3.79 15.26 1.76
CA TYR A 38 -3.49 13.86 2.01
C TYR A 38 -2.15 13.43 1.46
N VAL A 39 -1.56 12.43 2.13
CA VAL A 39 -0.39 11.66 1.65
C VAL A 39 -0.69 10.17 1.69
N VAL A 40 0.00 9.40 0.86
CA VAL A 40 -0.05 7.94 0.87
C VAL A 40 1.26 7.39 1.41
N CYS A 41 1.20 6.53 2.41
CA CYS A 41 2.38 5.95 3.05
C CYS A 41 2.38 4.43 2.93
N GLY A 42 3.56 3.86 2.63
CA GLY A 42 3.76 2.43 2.70
C GLY A 42 3.74 1.93 4.13
N VAL A 43 3.14 0.78 4.34
CA VAL A 43 3.10 0.11 5.65
C VAL A 43 3.39 -1.39 5.48
N PRO A 44 3.68 -2.12 6.57
CA PRO A 44 3.72 -3.56 6.52
C PRO A 44 2.44 -4.13 5.93
N VAL A 45 2.57 -5.17 5.11
CA VAL A 45 1.44 -5.81 4.43
C VAL A 45 0.45 -6.37 5.47
N GLY A 46 -0.80 -5.95 5.37
CA GLY A 46 -1.88 -6.26 6.30
C GLY A 46 -2.19 -5.17 7.31
N GLU A 47 -1.41 -4.09 7.34
CA GLU A 47 -1.62 -2.95 8.25
C GLU A 47 -2.21 -1.70 7.54
N GLY A 48 -2.54 -1.81 6.25
CA GLY A 48 -2.99 -0.70 5.43
C GLY A 48 -4.50 -0.58 5.21
N ASN A 49 -4.85 0.26 4.25
CA ASN A 49 -6.25 0.52 3.87
C ASN A 49 -6.74 -0.39 2.73
N ILE A 50 -5.87 -1.20 2.15
CA ILE A 50 -6.24 -2.08 1.03
C ILE A 50 -6.80 -3.38 1.60
N ASP A 51 -7.94 -3.84 1.08
CA ASP A 51 -8.43 -5.19 1.36
C ASP A 51 -7.56 -6.21 0.63
N LEU A 52 -6.46 -6.58 1.29
CA LEU A 52 -5.47 -7.48 0.73
C LEU A 52 -5.93 -8.94 0.70
N GLU A 53 -6.81 -9.35 1.59
CA GLU A 53 -7.39 -10.69 1.54
C GLU A 53 -8.19 -10.86 0.26
N LYS A 54 -9.08 -9.90 -0.04
CA LYS A 54 -9.87 -9.93 -1.26
C LYS A 54 -9.01 -9.75 -2.51
N SER A 55 -8.02 -8.87 -2.47
CA SER A 55 -7.06 -8.69 -3.56
C SER A 55 -6.31 -9.98 -3.86
N PHE A 56 -5.87 -10.70 -2.83
CA PHE A 56 -5.18 -11.99 -2.96
C PHE A 56 -6.09 -13.03 -3.61
N GLU A 57 -7.33 -13.18 -3.12
CA GLU A 57 -8.32 -14.11 -3.71
C GLU A 57 -8.55 -13.81 -5.20
N ILE A 58 -8.79 -12.55 -5.55
CA ILE A 58 -9.01 -12.15 -6.96
C ILE A 58 -7.82 -12.52 -7.84
N ILE A 59 -6.61 -12.25 -7.37
CA ILE A 59 -5.39 -12.58 -8.12
C ILE A 59 -5.24 -14.09 -8.28
N MET A 60 -5.43 -14.86 -7.21
CA MET A 60 -5.29 -16.31 -7.25
C MET A 60 -6.36 -16.98 -8.13
N ASP A 61 -7.57 -16.45 -8.13
CA ASP A 61 -8.70 -17.01 -8.89
C ASP A 61 -8.67 -16.62 -10.37
N LYS A 62 -8.17 -15.42 -10.71
CA LYS A 62 -8.31 -14.84 -12.05
C LYS A 62 -7.00 -14.72 -12.83
N SER A 63 -5.85 -14.99 -12.22
CA SER A 63 -4.54 -14.91 -12.88
C SER A 63 -3.89 -16.29 -13.01
N ALA A 64 -2.84 -16.36 -13.83
CA ALA A 64 -2.00 -17.55 -13.94
C ALA A 64 -0.81 -17.53 -12.96
N LEU A 65 -0.83 -16.67 -11.96
CA LEU A 65 0.28 -16.53 -11.02
C LEU A 65 0.41 -17.74 -10.10
N THR A 66 1.64 -18.19 -9.95
CA THR A 66 2.03 -19.22 -8.97
C THR A 66 2.89 -18.66 -7.86
N LYS A 67 3.30 -17.40 -7.97
CA LYS A 67 4.17 -16.71 -7.01
C LYS A 67 3.73 -15.28 -6.84
N ILE A 68 3.74 -14.82 -5.60
CA ILE A 68 3.53 -13.41 -5.24
C ILE A 68 4.84 -12.86 -4.69
N ASN A 69 5.32 -11.77 -5.25
CA ASN A 69 6.50 -11.08 -4.75
C ASN A 69 6.05 -10.03 -3.74
N LEU A 70 6.63 -10.09 -2.55
CA LEU A 70 6.50 -9.03 -1.56
C LEU A 70 7.39 -7.86 -1.95
N GLU A 71 6.83 -6.67 -1.99
CA GLU A 71 7.58 -5.43 -2.00
C GLU A 71 7.11 -4.56 -0.83
N MET A 72 8.06 -3.98 -0.13
CA MET A 72 7.74 -3.13 1.01
C MET A 72 8.25 -1.71 0.79
N CYS A 73 7.35 -0.75 0.93
CA CYS A 73 7.65 0.67 0.82
C CYS A 73 7.63 1.39 2.19
N TYR A 74 7.65 0.63 3.27
CA TYR A 74 7.65 1.19 4.62
C TYR A 74 9.07 1.66 5.02
N PRO A 75 9.23 2.83 5.58
CA PRO A 75 8.23 3.86 5.92
C PRO A 75 8.04 4.95 4.85
N TYR A 76 8.02 4.61 3.58
CA TYR A 76 7.91 5.58 2.48
C TYR A 76 6.53 6.23 2.38
N CYS A 77 6.50 7.57 2.23
CA CYS A 77 5.28 8.31 1.91
C CYS A 77 5.45 9.18 0.67
N ALA A 78 4.35 9.37 -0.04
CA ALA A 78 4.32 10.17 -1.26
C ALA A 78 3.07 11.05 -1.30
N GLN A 79 3.21 12.19 -1.96
CA GLN A 79 2.11 13.10 -2.21
C GLN A 79 1.17 12.57 -3.27
N PHE A 80 -0.10 12.86 -3.13
CA PHE A 80 -1.06 12.66 -4.19
C PHE A 80 -0.82 13.65 -5.34
N LYS A 81 -1.11 13.20 -6.55
CA LYS A 81 -1.00 14.03 -7.76
C LYS A 81 -2.35 14.46 -8.31
N ARG A 82 -3.43 14.11 -7.66
CA ARG A 82 -4.82 14.37 -8.07
C ARG A 82 -5.68 14.76 -6.88
N THR A 83 -6.75 15.48 -7.16
CA THR A 83 -7.78 15.80 -6.17
C THR A 83 -8.46 14.53 -5.67
N PRO A 84 -8.76 14.42 -4.37
CA PRO A 84 -9.56 13.33 -3.82
C PRO A 84 -10.85 13.09 -4.59
N GLY A 85 -11.21 11.82 -4.80
CA GLY A 85 -12.43 11.45 -5.52
C GLY A 85 -12.39 11.60 -7.03
N THR A 86 -11.21 11.87 -7.62
CA THR A 86 -11.05 12.01 -9.08
C THR A 86 -10.37 10.82 -9.75
N GLY A 87 -10.23 9.72 -9.05
CA GLY A 87 -9.71 8.46 -9.59
C GLY A 87 -10.74 7.72 -10.44
N GLY A 88 -10.31 6.64 -11.07
CA GLY A 88 -11.13 5.78 -11.92
C GLY A 88 -10.65 5.76 -13.37
N VAL A 89 -11.09 4.75 -14.10
CA VAL A 89 -10.58 4.47 -15.45
C VAL A 89 -11.42 5.15 -16.52
N GLU A 90 -12.73 5.05 -16.43
CA GLU A 90 -13.64 5.47 -17.51
C GLU A 90 -14.25 6.85 -17.29
N LYS A 91 -14.59 7.17 -16.05
CA LYS A 91 -15.12 8.47 -15.66
C LYS A 91 -14.38 8.96 -14.43
N VAL A 92 -14.00 10.22 -14.44
CA VAL A 92 -13.38 10.87 -13.28
C VAL A 92 -14.30 10.75 -12.07
N GLY A 93 -13.79 10.19 -10.98
CA GLY A 93 -14.52 9.95 -9.74
C GLY A 93 -15.27 8.62 -9.66
N GLU A 94 -15.48 7.91 -10.78
CA GLU A 94 -16.09 6.59 -10.78
C GLU A 94 -15.05 5.53 -10.34
N GLY A 95 -15.40 4.70 -9.35
CA GLY A 95 -14.47 3.75 -8.73
C GLY A 95 -13.33 4.41 -7.95
N ALA A 96 -13.50 5.67 -7.56
CA ALA A 96 -12.52 6.38 -6.75
C ALA A 96 -12.48 5.83 -5.32
N PHE A 97 -11.26 5.67 -4.81
CA PHE A 97 -11.05 5.34 -3.41
C PHE A 97 -11.49 6.49 -2.51
N LYS A 98 -12.24 6.15 -1.46
CA LYS A 98 -12.68 7.09 -0.43
C LYS A 98 -11.94 6.79 0.87
N VAL A 99 -11.45 7.82 1.52
CA VAL A 99 -10.89 7.69 2.86
C VAL A 99 -12.03 7.61 3.85
N GLU A 100 -12.32 6.41 4.35
CA GLU A 100 -13.39 6.19 5.32
C GLU A 100 -12.85 6.22 6.76
N LYS A 101 -11.57 5.86 6.93
CA LYS A 101 -10.94 5.78 8.24
C LYS A 101 -9.45 6.06 8.13
N GLN A 102 -8.98 6.94 8.99
CA GLN A 102 -7.55 7.13 9.22
C GLN A 102 -7.07 6.10 10.25
N LEU A 103 -6.11 5.25 9.85
CA LEU A 103 -5.60 4.16 10.69
C LEU A 103 -4.36 4.56 11.48
N TYR A 104 -3.64 5.59 11.05
CA TYR A 104 -2.37 6.00 11.64
C TYR A 104 -2.31 7.50 11.86
N ASP A 105 -1.62 7.91 12.90
CA ASP A 105 -1.28 9.30 13.13
C ASP A 105 -0.08 9.68 12.23
N TYR A 106 -0.26 10.71 11.42
CA TYR A 106 0.79 11.25 10.57
C TYR A 106 2.05 11.64 11.35
N ASN A 107 1.91 12.16 12.56
CA ASN A 107 3.06 12.54 13.40
C ASN A 107 3.96 11.35 13.77
N VAL A 108 3.42 10.13 13.74
CA VAL A 108 4.20 8.90 13.97
C VAL A 108 4.93 8.46 12.70
N MET A 109 4.44 8.87 11.54
CA MET A 109 4.92 8.42 10.23
C MET A 109 5.83 9.44 9.53
N LYS A 110 6.18 10.56 10.09
CA LYS A 110 7.00 11.65 9.50
C LYS A 110 7.80 11.22 8.25
N PRO A 111 7.23 11.30 7.07
CA PRO A 111 7.70 10.42 6.01
C PRO A 111 8.70 11.01 5.06
N LEU A 112 8.64 12.30 4.81
CA LEU A 112 9.42 12.90 3.72
C LEU A 112 10.85 13.23 4.13
N GLU A 113 11.10 13.47 5.39
CA GLU A 113 12.43 13.72 5.94
C GLU A 113 13.35 12.51 5.80
N TYR A 114 12.77 11.33 5.60
CA TYR A 114 13.49 10.05 5.53
C TYR A 114 13.96 9.65 4.12
N TYR A 115 13.70 10.48 3.11
CA TYR A 115 13.90 10.06 1.71
C TYR A 115 15.07 10.69 1.01
N TYR A 116 15.78 11.53 1.68
CA TYR A 116 17.00 12.10 1.15
C TYR A 116 18.17 11.46 1.89
N PRO A 117 18.76 10.37 1.38
CA PRO A 117 19.83 9.63 2.08
C PRO A 117 21.00 10.51 2.54
N GLN A 118 21.23 11.61 1.83
CA GLN A 118 22.26 12.59 2.18
C GLN A 118 21.90 13.45 3.40
N GLU A 119 20.66 13.44 3.84
CA GLU A 119 20.16 14.25 4.96
C GLU A 119 19.82 13.40 6.20
N VAL A 120 19.97 12.08 6.09
CA VAL A 120 19.65 11.13 7.17
C VAL A 120 20.90 10.87 8.01
N SER A 121 20.82 11.04 9.34
CA SER A 121 21.91 10.65 10.24
C SER A 121 22.08 9.13 10.28
N GLU A 122 23.27 8.67 10.67
CA GLU A 122 23.54 7.22 10.82
C GLU A 122 22.57 6.55 11.80
N GLU A 123 22.29 7.20 12.95
CA GLU A 123 21.37 6.69 13.95
C GLU A 123 19.93 6.55 13.40
N LEU A 124 19.47 7.55 12.63
CA LEU A 124 18.16 7.50 12.02
C LEU A 124 18.10 6.43 10.93
N LEU A 125 19.18 6.23 10.18
CA LEU A 125 19.28 5.17 9.19
C LEU A 125 19.18 3.79 9.82
N GLU A 126 19.85 3.56 10.94
CA GLU A 126 19.76 2.30 11.69
C GLU A 126 18.33 2.06 12.17
N GLU A 127 17.66 3.06 12.76
CA GLU A 127 16.26 2.96 13.17
C GLU A 127 15.33 2.60 12.00
N LEU A 128 15.53 3.23 10.84
CA LEU A 128 14.74 2.94 9.64
C LEU A 128 14.96 1.51 9.13
N LEU A 129 16.20 1.02 9.15
CA LEU A 129 16.53 -0.34 8.76
C LEU A 129 15.90 -1.37 9.70
N GLU A 130 15.91 -1.12 11.01
CA GLU A 130 15.24 -1.98 11.98
C GLU A 130 13.72 -2.03 11.72
N LYS A 131 13.09 -0.87 11.53
CA LYS A 131 11.65 -0.77 11.19
C LYS A 131 11.32 -1.49 9.88
N GLN A 132 12.16 -1.36 8.86
CA GLN A 132 11.98 -2.09 7.61
C GLN A 132 12.08 -3.59 7.82
N MET A 133 13.06 -4.07 8.56
CA MET A 133 13.23 -5.49 8.84
C MET A 133 12.05 -6.07 9.63
N GLU A 134 11.54 -5.33 10.62
CA GLU A 134 10.33 -5.72 11.35
C GLU A 134 9.11 -5.78 10.41
N GLY A 135 8.95 -4.76 9.59
CA GLY A 135 7.87 -4.70 8.60
C GLY A 135 7.91 -5.87 7.60
N VAL A 136 9.10 -6.25 7.13
CA VAL A 136 9.28 -7.43 6.27
C VAL A 136 8.81 -8.71 6.98
N LYS A 137 9.22 -8.91 8.24
CA LYS A 137 8.80 -10.09 9.02
C LYS A 137 7.28 -10.15 9.20
N LYS A 138 6.65 -9.03 9.55
CA LYS A 138 5.19 -8.92 9.68
C LYS A 138 4.48 -9.22 8.35
N SER A 139 4.97 -8.64 7.28
CA SER A 139 4.41 -8.81 5.93
C SER A 139 4.48 -10.28 5.46
N PHE A 140 5.62 -10.95 5.71
CA PHE A 140 5.75 -12.37 5.40
C PHE A 140 4.81 -13.25 6.22
N ALA A 141 4.66 -12.98 7.52
CA ALA A 141 3.73 -13.70 8.37
C ALA A 141 2.28 -13.54 7.88
N TYR A 142 1.88 -12.34 7.51
CA TYR A 142 0.56 -12.05 6.97
C TYR A 142 0.31 -12.79 5.64
N LEU A 143 1.22 -12.67 4.67
CA LEU A 143 1.08 -13.34 3.37
C LEU A 143 1.08 -14.87 3.50
N LYS A 144 1.87 -15.41 4.42
CA LYS A 144 1.84 -16.85 4.72
C LYS A 144 0.45 -17.27 5.22
N ASN A 145 -0.13 -16.51 6.13
CA ASN A 145 -1.47 -16.77 6.63
C ASN A 145 -2.53 -16.69 5.53
N LEU A 146 -2.46 -15.69 4.63
CA LEU A 146 -3.37 -15.58 3.49
C LEU A 146 -3.26 -16.79 2.58
N ARG A 147 -2.06 -17.21 2.25
CA ARG A 147 -1.80 -18.40 1.43
C ARG A 147 -2.40 -19.65 2.08
N ASP A 148 -2.06 -19.88 3.34
CA ASP A 148 -2.50 -21.09 4.07
C ASP A 148 -4.03 -21.10 4.19
N LYS A 149 -4.68 -19.97 4.44
CA LYS A 149 -6.13 -19.82 4.45
C LYS A 149 -6.76 -20.10 3.08
N TYR A 150 -6.17 -19.60 2.00
CA TYR A 150 -6.67 -19.80 0.65
C TYR A 150 -6.65 -21.27 0.25
N TYR A 151 -5.54 -21.99 0.50
CA TYR A 151 -5.40 -23.39 0.14
C TYR A 151 -6.05 -24.38 1.13
N SER A 152 -6.59 -23.90 2.25
CA SER A 152 -7.36 -24.73 3.19
C SER A 152 -8.86 -24.77 2.88
N LYS A 153 -9.32 -23.97 1.89
CA LYS A 153 -10.70 -24.01 1.38
C LYS A 153 -10.90 -25.21 0.46
#